data_5c2f32a55e66da0bd2b7471ba0f73534
#
_entry.id   5c2f32a55e66da0bd2b7471ba0f73534
#
_cell.length_a   1.000
_cell.length_b   1.000
_cell.length_c   1.000
_cell.angle_alpha   90.00
_cell.angle_beta   90.00
_cell.angle_gamma   90.00
#
_symmetry.space_group_name_H-M   'P 1'
#
loop_
_entity.id
_entity.type
_entity.pdbx_description
1 polymer ?
#
loop_
_entity_poly.entity_id
_entity_poly.type
_entity_poly.pdbx_seq_one_letter_code
_entity_poly.pdbx_strand_id
1 'polypeptide(L)'
;MPCSRRSLFHYFLAAALATAGVHAEDKPVIRVAVIGGMTMTGMWQELATKFEADTGWKTQLVVTGPKATLTVPFKRGEIDLLTMHSSDESTDLVADGFGVNLRPWARNEHTIVGPPSDPAHIRGMKDGAEALKKIAAAKAPFVDFYGPGSRELTHKLWQRAGLKPEGDWVLKDESETPQLVVAFAEKKQAYVVVGRIPVTNGKMALGKMEVMVEGDPEMRRPFVVIEANPQKLSGLNTAGAKALADWLVGPKGQSFLVEYGRKGGGIPLFYPVTLPDSPGDK
;
A
#
# COMPACT_ATOMS: atom_id res chain seq x y z
N MET A 1 -41.33 -40.21 82.16
CA MET A 1 -39.96 -40.16 81.57
C MET A 1 -40.11 -39.90 80.09
N PRO A 2 -39.84 -38.71 79.57
CA PRO A 2 -39.86 -38.47 78.11
C PRO A 2 -38.44 -38.38 77.54
N CYS A 3 -38.29 -39.09 76.46
CA CYS A 3 -37.09 -39.15 75.64
C CYS A 3 -36.96 -37.95 74.73
N SER A 4 -35.87 -37.23 74.87
CA SER A 4 -35.54 -36.04 74.03
C SER A 4 -34.97 -36.44 72.69
N ARG A 5 -35.60 -36.09 71.56
CA ARG A 5 -35.05 -36.18 70.22
C ARG A 5 -34.31 -34.87 69.88
N ARG A 6 -33.02 -34.93 69.75
CA ARG A 6 -32.19 -33.87 69.15
C ARG A 6 -32.26 -33.94 67.62
N SER A 7 -32.84 -32.91 66.99
CA SER A 7 -32.78 -32.70 65.58
C SER A 7 -31.44 -32.06 65.20
N LEU A 8 -30.64 -32.70 64.38
CA LEU A 8 -29.47 -32.10 63.69
C LEU A 8 -29.94 -31.32 62.48
N PHE A 9 -29.78 -29.99 62.49
CA PHE A 9 -29.91 -29.14 61.30
C PHE A 9 -28.59 -29.15 60.54
N HIS A 10 -28.59 -29.72 59.35
CA HIS A 10 -27.49 -29.59 58.41
C HIS A 10 -27.63 -28.30 57.63
N TYR A 11 -26.73 -27.33 57.86
CA TYR A 11 -26.60 -26.14 57.00
C TYR A 11 -25.80 -26.53 55.75
N PHE A 12 -26.49 -26.61 54.62
CA PHE A 12 -25.82 -26.60 53.31
C PHE A 12 -25.41 -25.20 52.98
N LEU A 13 -24.12 -24.91 53.02
CA LEU A 13 -23.54 -23.67 52.54
C LEU A 13 -23.35 -23.80 51.03
N ALA A 14 -24.29 -23.24 50.25
CA ALA A 14 -24.15 -23.14 48.78
C ALA A 14 -23.14 -22.03 48.45
N ALA A 15 -21.92 -22.40 48.09
CA ALA A 15 -20.93 -21.49 47.54
C ALA A 15 -21.34 -21.13 46.12
N ALA A 16 -21.89 -19.92 45.94
CA ALA A 16 -22.12 -19.34 44.60
C ALA A 16 -20.76 -18.91 44.01
N LEU A 17 -20.24 -19.71 43.08
CA LEU A 17 -19.14 -19.28 42.21
C LEU A 17 -19.66 -18.16 41.29
N ALA A 18 -19.38 -16.93 41.65
CA ALA A 18 -19.53 -15.80 40.74
C ALA A 18 -18.42 -15.91 39.67
N THR A 19 -18.75 -16.43 38.51
CA THR A 19 -17.91 -16.31 37.31
C THR A 19 -17.95 -14.83 36.91
N ALA A 20 -16.96 -14.05 37.33
CA ALA A 20 -16.71 -12.73 36.76
C ALA A 20 -16.35 -12.93 35.32
N GLY A 21 -17.34 -12.75 34.43
CA GLY A 21 -17.09 -12.62 32.99
C GLY A 21 -16.15 -11.43 32.79
N VAL A 22 -14.93 -11.68 32.42
CA VAL A 22 -14.01 -10.64 31.94
C VAL A 22 -14.64 -10.12 30.65
N HIS A 23 -15.46 -9.08 30.76
CA HIS A 23 -15.80 -8.29 29.57
C HIS A 23 -14.48 -7.70 29.07
N ALA A 24 -13.99 -8.19 27.93
CA ALA A 24 -12.91 -7.54 27.21
C ALA A 24 -13.40 -6.10 26.91
N GLU A 25 -12.75 -5.13 27.52
CA GLU A 25 -13.04 -3.72 27.29
C GLU A 25 -12.89 -3.46 25.79
N ASP A 26 -13.95 -2.97 25.12
CA ASP A 26 -13.91 -2.70 23.69
C ASP A 26 -12.81 -1.67 23.41
N LYS A 27 -11.77 -2.09 22.71
CA LYS A 27 -10.65 -1.22 22.36
C LYS A 27 -11.14 -0.07 21.47
N PRO A 28 -10.69 1.17 21.71
CA PRO A 28 -11.03 2.30 20.85
C PRO A 28 -10.66 2.01 19.39
N VAL A 29 -11.52 2.39 18.44
CA VAL A 29 -11.29 2.21 17.01
C VAL A 29 -10.10 3.05 16.54
N ILE A 30 -9.30 2.52 15.64
CA ILE A 30 -8.17 3.21 15.01
C ILE A 30 -8.67 3.90 13.74
N ARG A 31 -8.62 5.22 13.68
CA ARG A 31 -9.00 6.03 12.52
C ARG A 31 -7.85 6.04 11.51
N VAL A 32 -8.09 5.55 10.30
CA VAL A 32 -7.03 5.40 9.31
C VAL A 32 -7.30 6.15 8.02
N ALA A 33 -6.23 6.70 7.43
CA ALA A 33 -6.19 7.22 6.07
C ALA A 33 -5.34 6.29 5.20
N VAL A 34 -5.88 5.84 4.06
CA VAL A 34 -5.26 4.82 3.21
C VAL A 34 -5.20 5.26 1.76
N ILE A 35 -4.02 5.17 1.15
CA ILE A 35 -3.84 5.49 -0.27
C ILE A 35 -4.73 4.62 -1.17
N GLY A 36 -5.37 5.23 -2.17
CA GLY A 36 -6.42 4.60 -2.98
C GLY A 36 -6.05 3.29 -3.67
N GLY A 37 -4.78 3.05 -3.97
CA GLY A 37 -4.35 1.78 -4.57
C GLY A 37 -4.58 0.56 -3.68
N MET A 38 -4.45 0.70 -2.36
CA MET A 38 -4.66 -0.39 -1.40
C MET A 38 -6.14 -0.73 -1.22
N THR A 39 -7.00 0.28 -1.24
CA THR A 39 -8.46 0.09 -1.11
C THR A 39 -9.09 -0.39 -2.41
N MET A 40 -8.62 0.11 -3.55
CA MET A 40 -9.11 -0.27 -4.89
C MET A 40 -8.88 -1.76 -5.19
N THR A 41 -7.79 -2.34 -4.70
CA THR A 41 -7.49 -3.77 -4.88
C THR A 41 -8.21 -4.68 -3.89
N GLY A 42 -8.88 -4.13 -2.86
CA GLY A 42 -9.43 -4.91 -1.75
C GLY A 42 -8.41 -5.31 -0.69
N MET A 43 -7.11 -5.04 -0.92
CA MET A 43 -6.03 -5.45 -0.02
C MET A 43 -6.20 -4.90 1.39
N TRP A 44 -6.57 -3.61 1.50
CA TRP A 44 -6.74 -3.00 2.82
C TRP A 44 -7.86 -3.63 3.64
N GLN A 45 -8.98 -3.98 3.00
CA GLN A 45 -10.12 -4.62 3.66
C GLN A 45 -9.76 -5.98 4.24
N GLU A 46 -9.05 -6.81 3.47
CA GLU A 46 -8.58 -8.11 3.94
C GLU A 46 -7.55 -7.96 5.07
N LEU A 47 -6.63 -7.01 4.93
CA LEU A 47 -5.62 -6.68 5.94
C LEU A 47 -6.28 -6.26 7.26
N ALA A 48 -7.25 -5.34 7.20
CA ALA A 48 -7.97 -4.86 8.38
C ALA A 48 -8.68 -6.00 9.12
N THR A 49 -9.33 -6.91 8.39
CA THR A 49 -9.96 -8.10 8.95
C THR A 49 -8.94 -9.01 9.64
N LYS A 50 -7.79 -9.25 8.99
CA LYS A 50 -6.71 -10.07 9.57
C LYS A 50 -6.10 -9.44 10.80
N PHE A 51 -5.86 -8.13 10.78
CA PHE A 51 -5.34 -7.38 11.90
C PHE A 51 -6.30 -7.43 13.11
N GLU A 52 -7.61 -7.25 12.89
CA GLU A 52 -8.62 -7.36 13.93
C GLU A 52 -8.62 -8.77 14.55
N ALA A 53 -8.60 -9.81 13.73
CA ALA A 53 -8.54 -11.20 14.20
C ALA A 53 -7.28 -11.49 15.02
N ASP A 54 -6.14 -10.92 14.64
CA ASP A 54 -4.85 -11.16 15.31
C ASP A 54 -4.68 -10.38 16.62
N THR A 55 -5.37 -9.23 16.78
CA THR A 55 -5.07 -8.26 17.84
C THR A 55 -6.28 -7.80 18.65
N GLY A 56 -7.48 -8.00 18.14
CA GLY A 56 -8.73 -7.48 18.70
C GLY A 56 -8.89 -5.96 18.52
N TRP A 57 -7.98 -5.26 17.80
CA TRP A 57 -8.14 -3.87 17.44
C TRP A 57 -8.96 -3.75 16.16
N LYS A 58 -9.86 -2.78 16.10
CA LYS A 58 -10.64 -2.44 14.89
C LYS A 58 -10.07 -1.20 14.23
N THR A 59 -10.13 -1.14 12.89
CA THR A 59 -9.81 0.05 12.12
C THR A 59 -11.07 0.66 11.51
N GLN A 60 -11.12 1.97 11.45
CA GLN A 60 -12.11 2.74 10.70
C GLN A 60 -11.42 3.45 9.55
N LEU A 61 -11.73 3.09 8.34
CA LEU A 61 -11.27 3.81 7.15
C LEU A 61 -12.04 5.15 7.07
N VAL A 62 -11.37 6.24 7.46
CA VAL A 62 -11.97 7.59 7.45
C VAL A 62 -11.89 8.19 6.05
N VAL A 63 -10.75 8.01 5.39
CA VAL A 63 -10.53 8.59 4.07
C VAL A 63 -9.61 7.70 3.24
N THR A 64 -9.90 7.64 1.93
CA THR A 64 -9.06 7.00 0.92
C THR A 64 -9.01 7.85 -0.34
N GLY A 65 -7.91 7.83 -1.06
CA GLY A 65 -7.75 8.61 -2.28
C GLY A 65 -6.30 8.95 -2.60
N PRO A 66 -6.06 9.99 -3.39
CA PRO A 66 -4.73 10.53 -3.65
C PRO A 66 -4.15 11.19 -2.39
N LYS A 67 -2.82 11.37 -2.34
CA LYS A 67 -2.10 11.89 -1.17
C LYS A 67 -2.70 13.18 -0.59
N ALA A 68 -3.00 14.17 -1.42
CA ALA A 68 -3.56 15.45 -0.99
C ALA A 68 -4.87 15.30 -0.19
N THR A 69 -5.69 14.28 -0.50
CA THR A 69 -6.91 13.98 0.23
C THR A 69 -6.63 13.42 1.62
N LEU A 70 -5.51 12.71 1.80
CA LEU A 70 -5.17 12.03 3.03
C LEU A 70 -4.49 12.97 4.06
N THR A 71 -3.65 13.88 3.59
CA THR A 71 -2.79 14.71 4.45
C THR A 71 -3.55 15.78 5.21
N VAL A 72 -4.63 16.32 4.66
CA VAL A 72 -5.43 17.36 5.32
C VAL A 72 -6.11 16.86 6.61
N PRO A 73 -6.92 15.77 6.60
CA PRO A 73 -7.52 15.25 7.82
C PRO A 73 -6.47 14.73 8.81
N PHE A 74 -5.34 14.21 8.32
CA PHE A 74 -4.22 13.80 9.18
C PHE A 74 -3.65 14.99 9.97
N LYS A 75 -3.37 16.11 9.32
CA LYS A 75 -2.88 17.34 9.96
C LYS A 75 -3.89 17.95 10.96
N ARG A 76 -5.17 17.62 10.85
CA ARG A 76 -6.22 18.06 11.78
C ARG A 76 -6.42 17.14 13.00
N GLY A 77 -5.71 16.01 13.09
CA GLY A 77 -5.90 15.03 14.15
C GLY A 77 -7.17 14.15 14.01
N GLU A 78 -7.77 14.13 12.83
CA GLU A 78 -8.93 13.29 12.51
C GLU A 78 -8.53 11.83 12.24
N ILE A 79 -7.22 11.57 12.05
CA ILE A 79 -6.60 10.30 11.68
C ILE A 79 -5.55 9.93 12.70
N ASP A 80 -5.55 8.68 13.15
CA ASP A 80 -4.55 8.13 14.08
C ASP A 80 -3.35 7.55 13.35
N LEU A 81 -3.57 6.99 12.15
CA LEU A 81 -2.55 6.37 11.34
C LEU A 81 -2.80 6.60 9.85
N LEU A 82 -1.77 7.00 9.12
CA LEU A 82 -1.77 7.22 7.68
C LEU A 82 -0.87 6.21 6.98
N THR A 83 -1.33 5.64 5.85
CA THR A 83 -0.46 4.89 4.94
C THR A 83 -0.57 5.42 3.51
N MET A 84 0.58 5.73 2.92
CA MET A 84 0.70 6.30 1.57
C MET A 84 2.05 5.94 0.93
N HIS A 85 2.24 6.23 -0.35
CA HIS A 85 3.56 6.11 -0.96
C HIS A 85 4.56 7.05 -0.30
N SER A 86 5.79 6.56 -0.10
CA SER A 86 6.93 7.40 0.30
C SER A 86 7.14 8.53 -0.71
N SER A 87 7.30 9.75 -0.21
CA SER A 87 7.51 10.98 -1.00
C SER A 87 7.88 12.13 -0.07
N ASP A 88 8.21 13.29 -0.64
CA ASP A 88 8.43 14.52 0.12
C ASP A 88 7.23 14.83 1.03
N GLU A 89 5.99 14.72 0.54
CA GLU A 89 4.79 14.93 1.35
C GLU A 89 4.73 14.04 2.61
N SER A 90 5.18 12.78 2.52
CA SER A 90 5.23 11.89 3.69
C SER A 90 6.33 12.28 4.67
N THR A 91 7.46 12.75 4.16
CA THR A 91 8.59 13.23 4.96
C THR A 91 8.27 14.57 5.62
N ASP A 92 7.60 15.48 4.89
CA ASP A 92 7.17 16.78 5.39
C ASP A 92 6.18 16.65 6.57
N LEU A 93 5.28 15.66 6.54
CA LEU A 93 4.39 15.39 7.68
C LEU A 93 5.17 15.13 8.98
N VAL A 94 6.31 14.46 8.89
CA VAL A 94 7.19 14.18 10.04
C VAL A 94 8.05 15.41 10.37
N ALA A 95 8.65 16.05 9.37
CA ALA A 95 9.47 17.25 9.55
C ALA A 95 8.67 18.40 10.17
N ASP A 96 7.41 18.58 9.76
CA ASP A 96 6.48 19.55 10.34
C ASP A 96 5.93 19.12 11.71
N GLY A 97 6.26 17.93 12.19
CA GLY A 97 5.87 17.40 13.49
C GLY A 97 4.42 16.90 13.57
N PHE A 98 3.67 16.75 12.47
CA PHE A 98 2.32 16.16 12.48
C PHE A 98 2.35 14.64 12.58
N GLY A 99 3.38 14.00 12.04
CA GLY A 99 3.60 12.56 12.08
C GLY A 99 4.85 12.17 12.85
N VAL A 100 4.87 10.92 13.32
CA VAL A 100 6.03 10.28 13.95
C VAL A 100 6.17 8.85 13.43
N ASN A 101 7.32 8.23 13.69
CA ASN A 101 7.57 6.80 13.41
C ASN A 101 7.28 6.40 11.95
N LEU A 102 7.66 7.25 10.98
CA LEU A 102 7.55 6.90 9.56
C LEU A 102 8.36 5.63 9.27
N ARG A 103 7.68 4.58 8.80
CA ARG A 103 8.29 3.28 8.50
C ARG A 103 7.82 2.73 7.15
N PRO A 104 8.69 2.28 6.25
CA PRO A 104 8.29 1.51 5.08
C PRO A 104 7.73 0.15 5.52
N TRP A 105 6.65 -0.33 4.86
CA TRP A 105 6.02 -1.59 5.22
C TRP A 105 5.58 -2.45 4.03
N ALA A 106 5.35 -1.84 2.87
CA ALA A 106 4.97 -2.53 1.64
C ALA A 106 5.61 -1.85 0.44
N ARG A 107 5.60 -2.52 -0.71
CA ARG A 107 5.94 -1.93 -2.01
C ARG A 107 4.88 -2.27 -3.03
N ASN A 108 4.69 -1.44 -4.05
CA ASN A 108 4.01 -1.77 -5.28
C ASN A 108 4.92 -1.53 -6.47
N GLU A 109 4.51 -2.02 -7.62
CA GLU A 109 5.31 -2.00 -8.83
C GLU A 109 4.77 -1.02 -9.86
N HIS A 110 5.68 -0.47 -10.69
CA HIS A 110 5.39 0.15 -11.95
C HIS A 110 5.66 -0.83 -13.10
N THR A 111 5.10 -0.54 -14.24
CA THR A 111 5.25 -1.32 -15.46
C THR A 111 5.53 -0.41 -16.65
N ILE A 112 6.15 -0.94 -17.70
CA ILE A 112 6.21 -0.25 -18.98
C ILE A 112 5.09 -0.81 -19.86
N VAL A 113 4.20 0.07 -20.29
CA VAL A 113 3.14 -0.23 -21.25
C VAL A 113 3.59 0.25 -22.63
N GLY A 114 3.29 -0.50 -23.68
CA GLY A 114 3.72 -0.16 -25.03
C GLY A 114 2.77 -0.70 -26.12
N PRO A 115 2.98 -0.29 -27.37
CA PRO A 115 2.16 -0.74 -28.50
C PRO A 115 2.42 -2.21 -28.86
N PRO A 116 1.43 -2.95 -29.38
CA PRO A 116 1.59 -4.36 -29.76
C PRO A 116 2.70 -4.62 -30.77
N SER A 117 3.03 -3.62 -31.62
CA SER A 117 4.11 -3.68 -32.58
C SER A 117 5.51 -3.78 -31.99
N ASP A 118 5.66 -3.35 -30.73
CA ASP A 118 6.89 -3.40 -29.93
C ASP A 118 8.17 -3.03 -30.72
N PRO A 119 8.27 -1.81 -31.25
CA PRO A 119 9.40 -1.41 -32.11
C PRO A 119 10.77 -1.45 -31.42
N ALA A 120 10.79 -1.41 -30.08
CA ALA A 120 12.01 -1.50 -29.27
C ALA A 120 12.33 -2.95 -28.82
N HIS A 121 11.48 -3.91 -29.12
CA HIS A 121 11.65 -5.32 -28.73
C HIS A 121 11.90 -5.51 -27.23
N ILE A 122 11.03 -4.95 -26.38
CA ILE A 122 11.15 -5.00 -24.93
C ILE A 122 10.13 -5.92 -24.25
N ARG A 123 9.22 -6.52 -25.00
CA ARG A 123 8.18 -7.41 -24.45
C ARG A 123 8.78 -8.55 -23.65
N GLY A 124 8.29 -8.71 -22.41
CA GLY A 124 8.71 -9.78 -21.51
C GLY A 124 10.03 -9.53 -20.77
N MET A 125 10.69 -8.38 -21.00
CA MET A 125 11.87 -7.99 -20.24
C MET A 125 11.55 -7.81 -18.75
N LYS A 126 12.58 -8.02 -17.90
CA LYS A 126 12.50 -7.91 -16.45
C LYS A 126 13.42 -6.83 -15.86
N ASP A 127 14.01 -6.00 -16.72
CA ASP A 127 14.86 -4.86 -16.37
C ASP A 127 14.34 -3.61 -17.07
N GLY A 128 13.78 -2.67 -16.27
CA GLY A 128 13.20 -1.44 -16.79
C GLY A 128 14.24 -0.49 -17.37
N ALA A 129 15.46 -0.45 -16.81
CA ALA A 129 16.53 0.41 -17.31
C ALA A 129 17.06 -0.09 -18.66
N GLU A 130 17.26 -1.40 -18.81
CA GLU A 130 17.66 -1.98 -20.10
C GLU A 130 16.54 -1.84 -21.15
N ALA A 131 15.28 -1.95 -20.76
CA ALA A 131 14.16 -1.68 -21.66
C ALA A 131 14.17 -0.22 -22.15
N LEU A 132 14.42 0.75 -21.26
CA LEU A 132 14.53 2.15 -21.64
C LEU A 132 15.73 2.41 -22.57
N LYS A 133 16.87 1.72 -22.39
CA LYS A 133 17.99 1.78 -23.34
C LYS A 133 17.57 1.35 -24.74
N LYS A 134 16.81 0.25 -24.86
CA LYS A 134 16.32 -0.24 -26.15
C LYS A 134 15.33 0.74 -26.80
N ILE A 135 14.42 1.34 -26.01
CA ILE A 135 13.51 2.37 -26.48
C ILE A 135 14.29 3.56 -27.05
N ALA A 136 15.32 4.04 -26.34
CA ALA A 136 16.16 5.15 -26.77
C ALA A 136 16.98 4.79 -28.04
N ALA A 137 17.57 3.58 -28.10
CA ALA A 137 18.34 3.12 -29.26
C ALA A 137 17.47 3.02 -30.52
N ALA A 138 16.23 2.57 -30.38
CA ALA A 138 15.25 2.51 -31.46
C ALA A 138 14.63 3.88 -31.80
N LYS A 139 14.87 4.91 -30.98
CA LYS A 139 14.13 6.19 -31.01
C LYS A 139 12.62 5.98 -31.08
N ALA A 140 12.14 4.92 -30.42
CA ALA A 140 10.73 4.58 -30.37
C ALA A 140 9.96 5.60 -29.50
N PRO A 141 8.76 6.03 -29.91
CA PRO A 141 8.02 7.04 -29.17
C PRO A 141 7.84 6.66 -27.69
N PHE A 142 8.14 7.59 -26.79
CA PHE A 142 8.07 7.43 -25.36
C PHE A 142 7.41 8.63 -24.72
N VAL A 143 6.39 8.43 -23.88
CA VAL A 143 5.68 9.51 -23.17
C VAL A 143 6.37 9.79 -21.84
N ASP A 144 6.86 11.02 -21.67
CA ASP A 144 7.33 11.53 -20.37
C ASP A 144 6.13 11.89 -19.49
N PHE A 145 5.63 10.88 -18.80
CA PHE A 145 4.40 10.96 -18.01
C PHE A 145 4.57 11.81 -16.75
N TYR A 146 3.69 12.79 -16.60
CA TYR A 146 3.69 13.75 -15.49
C TYR A 146 3.13 13.21 -14.16
N GLY A 147 2.62 11.98 -14.13
CA GLY A 147 2.11 11.37 -12.89
C GLY A 147 3.20 11.33 -11.81
N PRO A 148 2.99 11.97 -10.63
CA PRO A 148 4.08 12.24 -9.67
C PRO A 148 4.93 11.02 -9.33
N GLY A 149 4.30 9.88 -9.11
CA GLY A 149 5.00 8.67 -8.76
C GLY A 149 5.75 8.00 -9.91
N SER A 150 5.14 8.00 -11.09
CA SER A 150 5.75 7.41 -12.29
C SER A 150 6.91 8.24 -12.78
N ARG A 151 6.81 9.56 -12.73
CA ARG A 151 7.87 10.47 -13.18
C ARG A 151 9.16 10.28 -12.37
N GLU A 152 9.05 10.26 -11.04
CA GLU A 152 10.20 10.05 -10.16
C GLU A 152 10.91 8.72 -10.48
N LEU A 153 10.14 7.65 -10.61
CA LEU A 153 10.69 6.34 -10.96
C LEU A 153 11.30 6.32 -12.36
N THR A 154 10.63 6.92 -13.35
CA THR A 154 11.11 6.99 -14.73
C THR A 154 12.45 7.71 -14.81
N HIS A 155 12.60 8.82 -14.09
CA HIS A 155 13.88 9.54 -14.01
C HIS A 155 14.98 8.65 -13.39
N LYS A 156 14.68 7.93 -12.31
CA LYS A 156 15.62 6.98 -11.69
C LYS A 156 16.04 5.89 -12.69
N LEU A 157 15.11 5.34 -13.45
CA LEU A 157 15.41 4.33 -14.47
C LEU A 157 16.29 4.88 -15.60
N TRP A 158 16.04 6.10 -16.07
CA TRP A 158 16.90 6.76 -17.06
C TRP A 158 18.32 7.00 -16.52
N GLN A 159 18.45 7.42 -15.27
CA GLN A 159 19.77 7.55 -14.61
C GLN A 159 20.49 6.21 -14.55
N ARG A 160 19.82 5.12 -14.17
CA ARG A 160 20.40 3.76 -14.20
C ARG A 160 20.78 3.30 -15.59
N ALA A 161 20.00 3.66 -16.58
CA ALA A 161 20.32 3.41 -17.99
C ALA A 161 21.56 4.18 -18.46
N GLY A 162 22.01 5.18 -17.68
CA GLY A 162 23.10 6.07 -18.10
C GLY A 162 22.72 6.99 -19.26
N LEU A 163 21.44 7.29 -19.41
CA LEU A 163 20.89 8.05 -20.52
C LEU A 163 20.05 9.23 -20.04
N LYS A 164 20.01 10.28 -20.86
CA LYS A 164 19.06 11.38 -20.75
C LYS A 164 18.14 11.31 -21.96
N PRO A 165 16.83 11.13 -21.77
CA PRO A 165 15.90 11.06 -22.90
C PRO A 165 15.77 12.43 -23.55
N GLU A 166 16.16 12.55 -24.83
CA GLU A 166 16.13 13.78 -25.59
C GLU A 166 15.80 13.51 -27.06
N GLY A 167 15.12 14.46 -27.71
CA GLY A 167 14.75 14.39 -29.12
C GLY A 167 13.25 14.15 -29.37
N ASP A 168 12.87 14.11 -30.64
CA ASP A 168 11.46 14.08 -31.08
C ASP A 168 10.69 12.80 -30.70
N TRP A 169 11.40 11.75 -30.32
CA TRP A 169 10.81 10.49 -29.83
C TRP A 169 10.35 10.56 -28.36
N VAL A 170 10.79 11.57 -27.59
CA VAL A 170 10.34 11.83 -26.24
C VAL A 170 9.16 12.79 -26.29
N LEU A 171 7.97 12.27 -26.04
CA LEU A 171 6.72 13.00 -26.14
C LEU A 171 6.34 13.57 -24.79
N LYS A 172 5.97 14.86 -24.78
CA LYS A 172 5.35 15.46 -23.61
C LYS A 172 3.99 14.82 -23.38
N ASP A 173 3.67 14.54 -22.12
CA ASP A 173 2.33 14.10 -21.72
C ASP A 173 1.33 15.26 -21.91
N GLU A 174 0.36 15.05 -22.79
CA GLU A 174 -0.75 15.99 -23.08
C GLU A 174 -2.10 15.34 -22.73
N SER A 175 -2.10 14.30 -21.87
CA SER A 175 -3.34 13.69 -21.43
C SER A 175 -4.12 14.65 -20.49
N GLU A 176 -5.43 14.72 -20.66
CA GLU A 176 -6.31 15.60 -19.85
C GLU A 176 -6.26 15.25 -18.37
N THR A 177 -6.08 13.98 -18.06
CA THR A 177 -5.95 13.47 -16.69
C THR A 177 -4.90 12.35 -16.63
N PRO A 178 -4.25 12.13 -15.48
CA PRO A 178 -3.29 11.03 -15.33
C PRO A 178 -3.85 9.65 -15.71
N GLN A 179 -5.15 9.44 -15.59
CA GLN A 179 -5.80 8.18 -15.94
C GLN A 179 -5.84 7.92 -17.46
N LEU A 180 -5.76 8.97 -18.27
CA LEU A 180 -5.83 8.90 -19.72
C LEU A 180 -4.46 8.78 -20.41
N VAL A 181 -3.36 8.74 -19.65
CA VAL A 181 -2.01 8.69 -20.21
C VAL A 181 -1.78 7.44 -21.09
N VAL A 182 -2.36 6.28 -20.73
CA VAL A 182 -2.23 5.06 -21.56
C VAL A 182 -2.99 5.22 -22.88
N ALA A 183 -4.18 5.82 -22.86
CA ALA A 183 -4.92 6.13 -24.08
C ALA A 183 -4.22 7.18 -24.96
N PHE A 184 -3.53 8.15 -24.34
CA PHE A 184 -2.67 9.10 -25.05
C PHE A 184 -1.49 8.38 -25.71
N ALA A 185 -0.79 7.51 -24.96
CA ALA A 185 0.32 6.70 -25.48
C ALA A 185 -0.14 5.76 -26.62
N GLU A 186 -1.35 5.18 -26.53
CA GLU A 186 -1.95 4.38 -27.60
C GLU A 186 -2.08 5.17 -28.90
N LYS A 187 -2.63 6.38 -28.85
CA LYS A 187 -2.77 7.26 -30.02
C LYS A 187 -1.42 7.61 -30.65
N LYS A 188 -0.37 7.69 -29.84
CA LYS A 188 1.00 8.00 -30.30
C LYS A 188 1.84 6.76 -30.62
N GLN A 189 1.31 5.55 -30.44
CA GLN A 189 2.04 4.29 -30.53
C GLN A 189 3.33 4.33 -29.70
N ALA A 190 3.24 4.87 -28.47
CA ALA A 190 4.36 5.20 -27.62
C ALA A 190 4.42 4.27 -26.38
N TYR A 191 5.61 4.11 -25.84
CA TYR A 191 5.80 3.49 -24.52
C TYR A 191 5.56 4.50 -23.41
N VAL A 192 5.13 4.01 -22.24
CA VAL A 192 4.95 4.84 -21.04
C VAL A 192 5.16 4.02 -19.78
N VAL A 193 5.77 4.63 -18.75
CA VAL A 193 5.92 4.03 -17.41
C VAL A 193 4.74 4.44 -16.53
N VAL A 194 3.99 3.47 -16.04
CA VAL A 194 2.79 3.71 -15.21
C VAL A 194 2.73 2.78 -14.00
N GLY A 195 1.95 3.14 -12.99
CA GLY A 195 1.69 2.24 -11.87
C GLY A 195 0.95 0.97 -12.32
N ARG A 196 1.40 -0.21 -11.89
CA ARG A 196 0.79 -1.47 -12.28
C ARG A 196 -0.63 -1.64 -11.73
N ILE A 197 -0.89 -1.23 -10.50
CA ILE A 197 -2.22 -1.31 -9.87
C ILE A 197 -3.31 -0.59 -10.68
N PRO A 198 -3.16 0.69 -11.11
CA PRO A 198 -4.14 1.34 -11.96
C PRO A 198 -4.43 0.62 -13.27
N VAL A 199 -3.43 0.00 -13.87
CA VAL A 199 -3.56 -0.77 -15.12
C VAL A 199 -4.35 -2.06 -14.86
N THR A 200 -3.92 -2.87 -13.90
CA THR A 200 -4.56 -4.17 -13.60
C THR A 200 -5.98 -4.06 -13.07
N ASN A 201 -6.32 -2.94 -12.42
CA ASN A 201 -7.68 -2.68 -11.90
C ASN A 201 -8.52 -1.80 -12.85
N GLY A 202 -8.10 -1.62 -14.09
CA GLY A 202 -8.88 -0.94 -15.13
C GLY A 202 -9.04 0.57 -14.95
N LYS A 203 -8.38 1.19 -13.95
CA LYS A 203 -8.41 2.65 -13.77
C LYS A 203 -7.63 3.38 -14.87
N MET A 204 -6.61 2.74 -15.43
CA MET A 204 -5.91 3.11 -16.65
C MET A 204 -6.14 2.00 -17.66
N ALA A 205 -7.17 2.17 -18.50
CA ALA A 205 -7.52 1.15 -19.50
C ALA A 205 -6.38 0.97 -20.52
N LEU A 206 -5.98 -0.27 -20.76
CA LEU A 206 -4.93 -0.58 -21.72
C LEU A 206 -5.34 -0.31 -23.17
N GLY A 207 -6.62 -0.42 -23.51
CA GLY A 207 -7.04 -0.37 -24.91
C GLY A 207 -6.38 -1.49 -25.71
N LYS A 208 -5.64 -1.12 -26.76
CA LYS A 208 -4.83 -2.04 -27.56
C LYS A 208 -3.37 -2.15 -27.06
N MET A 209 -3.01 -1.39 -26.05
CA MET A 209 -1.67 -1.41 -25.47
C MET A 209 -1.46 -2.67 -24.63
N GLU A 210 -0.21 -3.03 -24.41
CA GLU A 210 0.17 -4.22 -23.67
C GLU A 210 1.20 -3.90 -22.59
N VAL A 211 1.21 -4.70 -21.52
CA VAL A 211 2.29 -4.67 -20.53
C VAL A 211 3.52 -5.30 -21.13
N MET A 212 4.58 -4.53 -21.28
CA MET A 212 5.84 -4.94 -21.90
C MET A 212 6.88 -5.38 -20.89
N VAL A 213 6.99 -4.65 -19.78
CA VAL A 213 7.99 -4.90 -18.74
C VAL A 213 7.30 -4.87 -17.37
N GLU A 214 7.47 -5.93 -16.60
CA GLU A 214 7.00 -6.05 -15.21
C GLU A 214 7.85 -7.06 -14.44
N GLY A 215 7.81 -7.03 -13.10
CA GLY A 215 8.57 -7.93 -12.25
C GLY A 215 9.98 -7.43 -11.91
N ASP A 216 10.33 -6.19 -12.26
CA ASP A 216 11.60 -5.57 -11.90
C ASP A 216 11.56 -5.01 -10.47
N PRO A 217 12.38 -5.52 -9.52
CA PRO A 217 12.46 -4.96 -8.18
C PRO A 217 12.78 -3.47 -8.13
N GLU A 218 13.54 -2.94 -9.11
CA GLU A 218 13.89 -1.52 -9.19
C GLU A 218 12.73 -0.63 -9.64
N MET A 219 11.68 -1.22 -10.19
CA MET A 219 10.44 -0.54 -10.53
C MET A 219 9.44 -0.50 -9.37
N ARG A 220 9.82 -0.96 -8.19
CA ARG A 220 8.98 -0.96 -6.99
C ARG A 220 9.14 0.32 -6.17
N ARG A 221 8.01 0.85 -5.71
CA ARG A 221 7.96 2.02 -4.81
C ARG A 221 7.47 1.62 -3.43
N PRO A 222 8.09 2.14 -2.36
CA PRO A 222 7.65 1.85 -1.01
C PRO A 222 6.37 2.60 -0.64
N PHE A 223 5.54 1.95 0.17
CA PHE A 223 4.54 2.57 1.00
C PHE A 223 5.09 2.73 2.41
N VAL A 224 4.73 3.82 3.04
CA VAL A 224 5.07 4.11 4.43
C VAL A 224 3.82 4.14 5.29
N VAL A 225 3.99 3.80 6.56
CA VAL A 225 3.03 4.03 7.62
C VAL A 225 3.56 5.16 8.50
N ILE A 226 2.68 6.06 8.94
CA ILE A 226 2.99 7.23 9.76
C ILE A 226 1.95 7.29 10.87
N GLU A 227 2.39 7.34 12.12
CA GLU A 227 1.54 7.54 13.29
C GLU A 227 1.35 9.05 13.51
N ALA A 228 0.14 9.47 13.91
CA ALA A 228 -0.12 10.85 14.26
C ALA A 228 0.61 11.23 15.55
N ASN A 229 1.20 12.43 15.60
CA ASN A 229 2.02 12.89 16.72
C ASN A 229 1.17 13.42 17.89
N PRO A 230 1.13 12.72 19.04
CA PRO A 230 0.35 13.15 20.20
C PRO A 230 0.90 14.41 20.89
N GLN A 231 2.11 14.83 20.58
CA GLN A 231 2.67 16.08 21.11
C GLN A 231 2.11 17.31 20.37
N LYS A 232 1.58 17.12 19.17
CA LYS A 232 1.05 18.21 18.32
C LYS A 232 -0.47 18.11 18.15
N LEU A 233 -1.02 16.91 18.16
CA LEU A 233 -2.43 16.62 17.89
C LEU A 233 -3.09 15.98 19.09
N SER A 234 -4.36 16.28 19.35
CA SER A 234 -5.14 15.75 20.48
C SER A 234 -6.19 14.74 20.03
N GLY A 235 -6.74 13.98 20.99
CA GLY A 235 -7.83 13.04 20.73
C GLY A 235 -7.44 11.82 19.89
N LEU A 236 -6.17 11.44 19.92
CA LEU A 236 -5.61 10.33 19.13
C LEU A 236 -5.69 9.00 19.89
N ASN A 237 -5.97 7.93 19.16
CA ASN A 237 -5.77 6.56 19.61
C ASN A 237 -4.31 6.11 19.34
N THR A 238 -3.37 6.61 20.13
CA THR A 238 -1.93 6.35 19.96
C THR A 238 -1.56 4.88 20.17
N ALA A 239 -2.20 4.22 21.15
CA ALA A 239 -1.95 2.80 21.42
C ALA A 239 -2.39 1.92 20.25
N GLY A 240 -3.57 2.20 19.68
CA GLY A 240 -4.06 1.49 18.51
C GLY A 240 -3.22 1.77 17.26
N ALA A 241 -2.86 3.05 17.01
CA ALA A 241 -2.00 3.43 15.89
C ALA A 241 -0.65 2.70 15.94
N LYS A 242 -0.01 2.68 17.11
CA LYS A 242 1.23 1.94 17.33
C LYS A 242 1.05 0.45 17.09
N ALA A 243 -0.02 -0.17 17.62
CA ALA A 243 -0.28 -1.60 17.44
C ALA A 243 -0.45 -1.96 15.96
N LEU A 244 -1.17 -1.13 15.19
CA LEU A 244 -1.35 -1.34 13.75
C LEU A 244 -0.03 -1.15 13.00
N ALA A 245 0.71 -0.08 13.27
CA ALA A 245 1.99 0.19 12.62
C ALA A 245 3.01 -0.93 12.90
N ASP A 246 3.10 -1.43 14.13
CA ASP A 246 3.98 -2.55 14.51
C ASP A 246 3.54 -3.86 13.83
N TRP A 247 2.24 -4.11 13.72
CA TRP A 247 1.72 -5.28 13.01
C TRP A 247 2.06 -5.23 11.51
N LEU A 248 1.91 -4.06 10.86
CA LEU A 248 2.22 -3.86 9.43
C LEU A 248 3.68 -4.16 9.11
N VAL A 249 4.61 -3.67 9.93
CA VAL A 249 6.06 -3.88 9.71
C VAL A 249 6.56 -5.21 10.29
N GLY A 250 5.78 -5.84 11.15
CA GLY A 250 6.12 -7.07 11.83
C GLY A 250 5.86 -8.32 10.98
N PRO A 251 6.30 -9.50 11.46
CA PRO A 251 6.21 -10.76 10.70
C PRO A 251 4.80 -11.09 10.20
N LYS A 252 3.76 -10.79 10.97
CA LYS A 252 2.37 -11.10 10.59
C LYS A 252 1.89 -10.27 9.40
N GLY A 253 2.14 -8.95 9.40
CA GLY A 253 1.80 -8.05 8.30
C GLY A 253 2.62 -8.36 7.05
N GLN A 254 3.90 -8.67 7.22
CA GLN A 254 4.77 -9.03 6.09
C GLN A 254 4.36 -10.39 5.47
N SER A 255 4.03 -11.39 6.29
CA SER A 255 3.49 -12.68 5.80
C SER A 255 2.16 -12.50 5.09
N PHE A 256 1.28 -11.61 5.60
CA PHE A 256 0.03 -11.27 4.92
C PHE A 256 0.27 -10.77 3.49
N LEU A 257 1.26 -9.88 3.28
CA LEU A 257 1.59 -9.37 1.93
C LEU A 257 2.04 -10.49 0.99
N VAL A 258 2.84 -11.45 1.47
CA VAL A 258 3.26 -12.62 0.68
C VAL A 258 2.06 -13.49 0.30
N GLU A 259 1.18 -13.77 1.25
CA GLU A 259 -0.03 -14.59 1.03
C GLU A 259 -1.00 -13.89 0.07
N TYR A 260 -1.26 -12.60 0.29
CA TYR A 260 -2.11 -11.79 -0.57
C TYR A 260 -1.56 -11.74 -2.02
N GLY A 261 -0.25 -11.55 -2.16
CA GLY A 261 0.40 -11.52 -3.46
C GLY A 261 0.25 -12.81 -4.28
N ARG A 262 0.13 -13.96 -3.62
CA ARG A 262 -0.02 -15.28 -4.27
C ARG A 262 -1.43 -15.60 -4.73
N LYS A 263 -2.46 -14.95 -4.18
CA LYS A 263 -3.88 -15.27 -4.46
C LYS A 263 -4.26 -15.13 -5.94
N GLY A 264 -3.63 -14.23 -6.68
CA GLY A 264 -3.96 -13.95 -8.08
C GLY A 264 -3.28 -14.85 -9.11
N GLY A 265 -2.37 -15.76 -8.70
CA GLY A 265 -1.64 -16.66 -9.60
C GLY A 265 -0.66 -15.97 -10.58
N GLY A 266 -0.55 -14.64 -10.53
CA GLY A 266 0.33 -13.83 -11.37
C GLY A 266 1.40 -13.10 -10.54
N ILE A 267 1.98 -12.05 -11.13
CA ILE A 267 2.93 -11.18 -10.43
C ILE A 267 2.20 -10.44 -9.31
N PRO A 268 2.70 -10.45 -8.06
CA PRO A 268 2.07 -9.78 -6.93
C PRO A 268 1.85 -8.27 -7.17
N LEU A 269 0.75 -7.72 -6.65
CA LEU A 269 0.49 -6.27 -6.69
C LEU A 269 1.18 -5.53 -5.54
N PHE A 270 1.45 -6.24 -4.45
CA PHE A 270 2.13 -5.73 -3.26
C PHE A 270 3.22 -6.70 -2.84
N TYR A 271 4.31 -6.15 -2.33
CA TYR A 271 5.50 -6.88 -1.91
C TYR A 271 5.86 -6.50 -0.47
N PRO A 272 6.38 -7.43 0.33
CA PRO A 272 6.92 -7.13 1.65
C PRO A 272 8.22 -6.29 1.55
N VAL A 273 8.61 -5.70 2.68
CA VAL A 273 9.89 -4.97 2.78
C VAL A 273 10.92 -5.71 3.61
N THR A 274 10.50 -6.62 4.48
CA THR A 274 11.37 -7.33 5.44
C THR A 274 11.52 -8.82 5.17
N LEU A 275 10.61 -9.39 4.35
CA LEU A 275 10.68 -10.78 3.94
C LEU A 275 11.10 -10.88 2.47
N PRO A 276 11.78 -11.96 2.06
CA PRO A 276 12.02 -12.23 0.64
C PRO A 276 10.70 -12.27 -0.14
N ASP A 277 10.68 -11.69 -1.32
CA ASP A 277 9.47 -11.56 -2.16
C ASP A 277 8.90 -12.93 -2.57
N SER A 278 9.74 -13.89 -2.84
CA SER A 278 9.43 -15.34 -3.05
C SER A 278 10.73 -16.13 -3.20
N PRO A 279 10.74 -17.45 -2.95
CA PRO A 279 11.86 -18.29 -3.34
C PRO A 279 11.98 -18.29 -4.87
N GLY A 280 12.86 -17.48 -5.44
CA GLY A 280 13.06 -17.33 -6.89
C GLY A 280 13.40 -15.91 -7.34
N ASP A 281 13.18 -14.91 -6.49
CA ASP A 281 13.55 -13.49 -6.77
C ASP A 281 15.02 -13.18 -6.37
N LYS A 282 15.96 -14.10 -6.69
CA LYS A 282 17.41 -13.87 -6.56
C LYS A 282 18.05 -13.72 -7.91
#